data_cd55f816cc8a0720dd11545823702c80
#
_entry.id   cd55f816cc8a0720dd11545823702c80
#
_cell.length_a   1.000
_cell.length_b   1.000
_cell.length_c   1.000
_cell.angle_alpha   90.00
_cell.angle_beta   90.00
_cell.angle_gamma   90.00
#
_symmetry.space_group_name_H-M   'P 1'
#
loop_
_entity.id
_entity.type
_entity.pdbx_description
1 polymer ?
#
loop_
_entity_poly.entity_id
_entity_poly.type
_entity_poly.pdbx_seq_one_letter_code
_entity_poly.pdbx_strand_id
1 'polypeptide(L)' 'MDTIQVRNPRSGQFDFEFVPPEPDAMQRRAGELRKAQTDWATRPVESRVEVLQRWKEQLLTRRGAIVEALVTDTGRHLL' A
#
# COMPACT_ATOMS: atom_id res chain seq x y z
N MET A 1 -2.89 24.11 -3.85
CA MET A 1 -2.20 22.94 -3.31
C MET A 1 -1.44 22.25 -4.41
N ASP A 2 -0.17 21.95 -4.16
CA ASP A 2 0.66 21.31 -5.16
C ASP A 2 0.29 19.84 -5.30
N THR A 3 0.16 19.39 -6.54
CA THR A 3 -0.03 17.98 -6.84
C THR A 3 1.29 17.32 -7.20
N ILE A 4 1.38 16.03 -6.97
CA ILE A 4 2.50 15.22 -7.43
C ILE A 4 2.03 14.39 -8.61
N GLN A 5 2.75 14.52 -9.74
CA GLN A 5 2.46 13.75 -10.93
C GLN A 5 3.36 12.51 -10.96
N VAL A 6 2.77 11.36 -11.20
CA VAL A 6 3.49 10.09 -11.26
C VAL A 6 3.78 9.74 -12.71
N ARG A 7 5.06 9.72 -13.04
CA ARG A 7 5.53 9.49 -14.41
C ARG A 7 5.73 8.00 -14.64
N ASN A 8 5.23 7.53 -15.78
CA ASN A 8 5.50 6.18 -16.24
C ASN A 8 6.93 6.08 -16.77
N PRO A 9 7.79 5.25 -16.20
CA PRO A 9 9.19 5.18 -16.62
C PRO A 9 9.40 4.61 -18.03
N ARG A 10 8.41 3.93 -18.59
CA ARG A 10 8.50 3.39 -19.96
C ARG A 10 8.07 4.39 -21.02
N SER A 11 6.92 5.03 -20.81
CA SER A 11 6.34 5.94 -21.80
C SER A 11 6.82 7.38 -21.64
N GLY A 12 7.27 7.75 -20.44
CA GLY A 12 7.59 9.13 -20.10
C GLY A 12 6.38 10.01 -19.87
N GLN A 13 5.19 9.49 -20.01
CA GLN A 13 3.94 10.20 -19.77
C GLN A 13 3.53 10.09 -18.30
N PHE A 14 2.66 11.00 -17.87
CA PHE A 14 2.13 10.97 -16.50
C PHE A 14 0.90 10.07 -16.46
N ASP A 15 0.93 9.05 -15.60
CA ASP A 15 -0.18 8.11 -15.45
C ASP A 15 -1.29 8.68 -14.57
N PHE A 16 -0.92 9.38 -13.51
CA PHE A 16 -1.87 9.96 -12.57
C PHE A 16 -1.20 11.05 -11.74
N GLU A 17 -2.03 11.78 -11.00
CA GLU A 17 -1.54 12.77 -10.04
C GLU A 17 -2.27 12.61 -8.72
N PHE A 18 -1.65 13.08 -7.64
CA PHE A 18 -2.27 13.07 -6.33
C PHE A 18 -1.80 14.27 -5.51
N VAL A 19 -2.62 14.60 -4.50
CA VAL A 19 -2.27 15.63 -3.52
C VAL A 19 -1.66 14.93 -2.31
N PRO A 20 -0.40 15.22 -1.94
CA PRO A 20 0.19 14.61 -0.76
C PRO A 20 -0.55 15.04 0.51
N PRO A 21 -0.65 14.15 1.50
CA PRO A 21 -1.33 14.50 2.74
C PRO A 21 -0.56 15.56 3.52
N GLU A 22 -1.31 16.40 4.24
CA GLU A 22 -0.71 17.39 5.13
C GLU A 22 0.00 16.71 6.30
N PRO A 23 1.06 17.34 6.87
CA PRO A 23 1.79 16.76 8.00
C PRO A 23 0.90 16.38 9.20
N ASP A 24 -0.09 17.21 9.52
CA ASP A 24 -1.01 16.94 10.61
C ASP A 24 -1.84 15.67 10.36
N ALA A 25 -2.26 15.46 9.10
CA ALA A 25 -3.00 14.25 8.73
C ALA A 25 -2.12 13.01 8.87
N MET A 26 -0.84 13.11 8.52
CA MET A 26 0.12 12.02 8.66
C MET A 26 0.35 11.68 10.14
N GLN A 27 0.47 12.70 11.00
CA GLN A 27 0.63 12.49 12.45
C GLN A 27 -0.58 11.81 13.06
N ARG A 28 -1.78 12.24 12.66
CA ARG A 28 -3.01 11.59 13.14
C ARG A 28 -3.07 10.13 12.74
N ARG A 29 -2.71 9.82 11.50
CA ARG A 29 -2.70 8.45 11.01
C ARG A 29 -1.69 7.58 11.76
N ALA A 30 -0.50 8.11 12.02
CA ALA A 30 0.51 7.42 12.81
C ALA A 30 0.01 7.12 14.22
N GLY A 31 -0.71 8.08 14.85
CA GLY A 31 -1.31 7.87 16.15
C GLY A 31 -2.38 6.79 16.16
N GLU A 32 -3.23 6.76 15.13
CA GLU A 32 -4.24 5.72 14.96
C GLU A 32 -3.61 4.33 14.82
N LEU A 33 -2.56 4.24 14.04
CA LEU A 33 -1.83 2.98 13.84
C LEU A 33 -1.16 2.50 15.13
N ARG A 34 -0.65 3.43 15.93
CA ARG A 34 -0.04 3.11 17.23
C ARG A 34 -1.07 2.54 18.18
N LYS A 35 -2.26 3.12 18.22
CA LYS A 35 -3.37 2.60 19.03
C LYS A 35 -3.81 1.22 18.56
N ALA A 36 -3.92 1.04 17.26
CA ALA A 36 -4.28 -0.25 16.67
C ALA A 36 -3.23 -1.33 17.00
N GLN A 37 -1.95 -0.96 17.07
CA GLN A 37 -0.87 -1.87 17.44
C GLN A 37 -1.06 -2.42 18.85
N THR A 38 -1.50 -1.60 19.79
CA THR A 38 -1.75 -2.04 21.17
C THR A 38 -2.80 -3.15 21.21
N ASP A 39 -3.90 -2.97 20.50
CA ASP A 39 -4.94 -3.98 20.39
C ASP A 39 -4.44 -5.25 19.70
N TRP A 40 -3.75 -5.10 18.59
CA TRP A 40 -3.16 -6.20 17.83
C TRP A 40 -2.21 -7.04 18.69
N ALA A 41 -1.35 -6.38 19.47
CA ALA A 41 -0.36 -7.04 20.31
C ALA A 41 -0.98 -7.90 21.41
N THR A 42 -2.21 -7.56 21.85
CA THR A 42 -2.92 -8.33 22.88
C THR A 42 -3.69 -9.52 22.35
N ARG A 43 -3.83 -9.63 21.03
CA ARG A 43 -4.55 -10.74 20.42
C ARG A 43 -3.77 -12.06 20.57
N PRO A 44 -4.46 -13.20 20.74
CA PRO A 44 -3.81 -14.50 20.71
C PRO A 44 -3.06 -14.73 19.39
N VAL A 45 -1.98 -15.52 19.45
CA VAL A 45 -1.18 -15.84 18.25
C VAL A 45 -2.07 -16.43 17.16
N GLU A 46 -2.99 -17.32 17.50
CA GLU A 46 -3.89 -17.98 16.55
C GLU A 46 -4.72 -16.94 15.78
N SER A 47 -5.22 -15.92 16.47
CA SER A 47 -6.01 -14.86 15.85
C SER A 47 -5.16 -14.04 14.87
N ARG A 48 -3.92 -13.75 15.24
CA ARG A 48 -3.02 -12.99 14.38
C ARG A 48 -2.61 -13.79 13.14
N VAL A 49 -2.35 -15.08 13.31
CA VAL A 49 -2.06 -15.99 12.19
C VAL A 49 -3.22 -16.05 11.20
N GLU A 50 -4.44 -16.13 11.72
CA GLU A 50 -5.65 -16.15 10.89
C GLU A 50 -5.78 -14.88 10.01
N VAL A 51 -5.50 -13.71 10.57
CA VAL A 51 -5.52 -12.46 9.82
C VAL A 51 -4.45 -12.45 8.73
N LEU A 52 -3.24 -12.91 9.05
CA LEU A 52 -2.15 -12.99 8.08
C LEU A 52 -2.44 -13.99 6.96
N GLN A 53 -3.12 -15.09 7.27
CA GLN A 53 -3.54 -16.05 6.24
C GLN A 53 -4.56 -15.45 5.28
N ARG A 54 -5.53 -14.68 5.80
CA ARG A 54 -6.50 -13.98 4.95
C ARG A 54 -5.81 -12.93 4.07
N TRP A 55 -4.82 -12.23 4.61
CA TRP A 55 -4.02 -11.28 3.84
C TRP A 55 -3.26 -11.99 2.70
N LYS A 56 -2.62 -13.10 3.00
CA LYS A 56 -1.94 -13.93 2.00
C LYS A 56 -2.90 -14.34 0.87
N GLU A 57 -4.09 -14.80 1.21
CA GLU A 57 -5.11 -15.19 0.23
C GLU A 57 -5.49 -14.02 -0.68
N GLN A 58 -5.65 -12.83 -0.11
CA GLN A 58 -5.95 -11.63 -0.88
C GLN A 58 -4.81 -11.26 -1.82
N LEU A 59 -3.57 -11.38 -1.38
CA LEU A 59 -2.41 -11.14 -2.24
C LEU A 59 -2.39 -12.11 -3.43
N LEU A 60 -2.65 -13.39 -3.17
CA LEU A 60 -2.67 -14.41 -4.22
C LEU A 60 -3.81 -14.18 -5.21
N THR A 61 -4.99 -13.82 -4.71
CA THR A 61 -6.15 -13.52 -5.55
C THR A 61 -5.88 -12.32 -6.46
N ARG A 62 -5.17 -11.30 -5.96
CA ARG A 62 -4.88 -10.07 -6.68
C ARG A 62 -3.49 -10.05 -7.31
N ARG A 63 -2.83 -11.19 -7.39
CA ARG A 63 -1.46 -11.28 -7.88
C ARG A 63 -1.27 -10.61 -9.23
N GLY A 64 -2.17 -10.85 -10.17
CA GLY A 64 -2.08 -10.25 -11.51
C GLY A 64 -2.11 -8.74 -11.48
N ALA A 65 -3.05 -8.17 -10.73
CA ALA A 65 -3.17 -6.71 -10.60
C ALA A 65 -1.96 -6.08 -9.91
N ILE A 66 -1.42 -6.76 -8.90
CA ILE A 66 -0.23 -6.28 -8.19
C ILE A 66 0.99 -6.28 -9.10
N VAL A 67 1.20 -7.35 -9.86
CA VAL A 67 2.31 -7.46 -10.81
C VAL A 67 2.19 -6.37 -11.87
N GLU A 68 1.00 -6.18 -12.42
CA GLU A 68 0.76 -5.14 -13.42
C GLU A 68 1.07 -3.75 -12.90
N ALA A 69 0.63 -3.43 -11.68
CA ALA A 69 0.92 -2.15 -11.05
C ALA A 69 2.43 -1.94 -10.84
N LEU A 70 3.13 -2.96 -10.37
CA LEU A 70 4.57 -2.90 -10.17
C LEU A 70 5.33 -2.69 -11.48
N VAL A 71 4.93 -3.39 -12.55
CA VAL A 71 5.55 -3.21 -13.87
C VAL A 71 5.31 -1.81 -14.40
N THR A 72 4.09 -1.30 -14.27
CA THR A 72 3.73 0.04 -14.73
C THR A 72 4.50 1.11 -13.98
N ASP A 73 4.57 1.01 -12.65
CA ASP A 73 5.19 2.05 -11.82
C ASP A 73 6.72 2.01 -11.84
N THR A 74 7.31 0.82 -12.01
CA THR A 74 8.77 0.67 -11.94
C THR A 74 9.43 0.49 -13.30
N GLY A 75 8.67 0.21 -14.34
CA GLY A 75 9.18 -0.07 -15.68
C GLY A 75 9.88 -1.42 -15.82
N ARG A 76 9.77 -2.30 -14.83
CA ARG A 76 10.39 -3.62 -14.89
C ARG A 76 9.67 -4.53 -15.88
N HIS A 77 10.42 -5.47 -16.44
CA HIS A 77 9.86 -6.47 -17.35
C HIS A 77 9.12 -7.56 -16.58
N LEU A 78 8.07 -8.06 -17.19
CA LEU A 78 7.43 -9.30 -16.75
C LEU A 78 8.35 -10.46 -17.12
N LEU A 79 8.66 -11.28 -16.13
CA LEU A 79 9.40 -12.51 -16.34
C LEU A 79 8.46 -13.70 -16.21
#